data_1537c08d77a58d7534c79b1fdd6ee3a6
#
_entry.id   1537c08d77a58d7534c79b1fdd6ee3a6
#
_cell.length_a   1.000
_cell.length_b   1.000
_cell.length_c   1.000
_cell.angle_alpha   90.00
_cell.angle_beta   90.00
_cell.angle_gamma   90.00
#
_symmetry.space_group_name_H-M   'P 1'
#
loop_
_entity.id
_entity.type
_entity.pdbx_description
1 polymer ?
#
loop_
_entity_poly.entity_id
_entity_poly.type
_entity_poly.pdbx_seq_one_letter_code
_entity_poly.pdbx_strand_id
1 'polypeptide(L)'
;MDDKELIRLFQARDERAVAECERQYAAFCRRIAANLLDSPEDIEEVLSDVWLAAWQRIPPLVPDSMKAFLGKLTRDVSISRFRKERAEKRFGGPAAALDELGDCIPSSFSVEEEIEAGELSRLIDSWLRAQKVDERVLFVRRYYFGESVKALAAAYGCGEARMAQIMLRLRRSLAKAIEKWRD
;
A
#
# COMPACT_ATOMS: atom_id res chain seq x y z
N MET A 1 -8.38 8.84 21.84
CA MET A 1 -7.19 9.73 21.80
C MET A 1 -7.03 10.22 20.37
N ASP A 2 -6.66 11.48 20.16
CA ASP A 2 -6.40 11.99 18.82
C ASP A 2 -4.97 11.64 18.33
N ASP A 3 -4.71 11.82 17.03
CA ASP A 3 -3.40 11.49 16.44
C ASP A 3 -2.27 12.33 17.06
N LYS A 4 -2.53 13.57 17.45
CA LYS A 4 -1.52 14.46 18.04
C LYS A 4 -1.09 14.00 19.43
N GLU A 5 -2.06 13.59 20.25
CA GLU A 5 -1.78 13.02 21.56
C GLU A 5 -1.00 11.71 21.45
N LEU A 6 -1.39 10.85 20.52
CA LEU A 6 -0.71 9.60 20.27
C LEU A 6 0.75 9.81 19.83
N ILE A 7 0.98 10.75 18.90
CA ILE A 7 2.34 11.11 18.44
C ILE A 7 3.18 11.64 19.61
N ARG A 8 2.61 12.45 20.50
CA ARG A 8 3.33 12.94 21.70
C ARG A 8 3.74 11.81 22.63
N LEU A 9 2.92 10.77 22.82
CA LEU A 9 3.30 9.58 23.59
C LEU A 9 4.49 8.86 22.96
N PHE A 10 4.50 8.66 21.64
CA PHE A 10 5.64 8.09 20.93
C PHE A 10 6.90 8.94 21.09
N GLN A 11 6.80 10.27 20.96
CA GLN A 11 7.92 11.21 21.14
C GLN A 11 8.47 11.19 22.58
N ALA A 12 7.61 11.04 23.56
CA ALA A 12 7.98 10.91 24.97
C ALA A 12 8.52 9.52 25.35
N ARG A 13 8.55 8.56 24.40
CA ARG A 13 8.91 7.15 24.67
C ARG A 13 8.04 6.51 25.75
N ASP A 14 6.77 6.91 25.81
CA ASP A 14 5.79 6.31 26.71
C ASP A 14 5.25 5.00 26.12
N GLU A 15 5.45 3.88 26.81
CA GLU A 15 5.06 2.55 26.35
C GLU A 15 3.55 2.44 26.05
N ARG A 16 2.72 3.26 26.70
CA ARG A 16 1.28 3.34 26.40
C ARG A 16 0.99 3.74 24.95
N ALA A 17 1.94 4.38 24.26
CA ALA A 17 1.81 4.75 22.86
C ALA A 17 1.54 3.54 21.95
N VAL A 18 2.23 2.44 22.17
CA VAL A 18 2.07 1.21 21.37
C VAL A 18 0.72 0.58 21.62
N ALA A 19 0.34 0.40 22.88
CA ALA A 19 -0.95 -0.19 23.25
C ALA A 19 -2.14 0.63 22.73
N GLU A 20 -2.05 1.95 22.81
CA GLU A 20 -3.11 2.85 22.33
C GLU A 20 -3.18 2.89 20.79
N CYS A 21 -2.02 2.83 20.13
CA CYS A 21 -1.91 2.71 18.68
C CYS A 21 -2.56 1.41 18.18
N GLU A 22 -2.25 0.30 18.81
CA GLU A 22 -2.84 -1.00 18.51
C GLU A 22 -4.37 -0.97 18.72
N ARG A 23 -4.83 -0.47 19.85
CA ARG A 23 -6.27 -0.35 20.15
C ARG A 23 -7.04 0.43 19.08
N GLN A 24 -6.46 1.50 18.54
CA GLN A 24 -7.13 2.37 17.56
C GLN A 24 -7.00 1.86 16.12
N TYR A 25 -5.86 1.30 15.75
CA TYR A 25 -5.52 1.06 14.36
C TYR A 25 -5.36 -0.41 13.98
N ALA A 26 -5.40 -1.37 14.93
CA ALA A 26 -5.21 -2.80 14.63
C ALA A 26 -6.19 -3.32 13.57
N ALA A 27 -7.47 -2.99 13.67
CA ALA A 27 -8.48 -3.42 12.70
C ALA A 27 -8.21 -2.87 11.28
N PHE A 28 -7.72 -1.63 11.19
CA PHE A 28 -7.35 -1.00 9.93
C PHE A 28 -6.10 -1.66 9.32
N CYS A 29 -5.04 -1.84 10.11
CA CYS A 29 -3.80 -2.47 9.68
C CYS A 29 -4.03 -3.95 9.32
N ARG A 30 -4.79 -4.70 10.13
CA ARG A 30 -5.15 -6.09 9.85
C ARG A 30 -5.84 -6.24 8.50
N ARG A 31 -6.77 -5.34 8.17
CA ARG A 31 -7.45 -5.37 6.87
C ARG A 31 -6.48 -5.14 5.69
N ILE A 32 -5.49 -4.25 5.86
CA ILE A 32 -4.46 -4.04 4.83
C ILE A 32 -3.60 -5.28 4.67
N ALA A 33 -3.12 -5.87 5.79
CA ALA A 33 -2.30 -7.07 5.76
C ALA A 33 -3.06 -8.26 5.15
N ALA A 34 -4.34 -8.47 5.51
CA ALA A 34 -5.20 -9.51 4.99
C ALA A 34 -5.52 -9.39 3.48
N ASN A 35 -5.31 -8.22 2.87
CA ASN A 35 -5.40 -8.08 1.41
C ASN A 35 -4.16 -8.63 0.69
N LEU A 36 -3.07 -8.88 1.41
CA LEU A 36 -1.78 -9.29 0.87
C LEU A 36 -1.33 -10.66 1.37
N LEU A 37 -1.79 -11.07 2.54
CA LEU A 37 -1.40 -12.30 3.22
C LEU A 37 -2.63 -13.16 3.51
N ASP A 38 -2.49 -14.48 3.35
CA ASP A 38 -3.57 -15.44 3.57
C ASP A 38 -3.53 -16.05 4.98
N SER A 39 -2.34 -16.14 5.60
CA SER A 39 -2.15 -16.73 6.92
C SER A 39 -2.50 -15.74 8.04
N PRO A 40 -3.39 -16.10 8.97
CA PRO A 40 -3.66 -15.29 10.15
C PRO A 40 -2.41 -15.05 11.02
N GLU A 41 -1.53 -16.04 11.12
CA GLU A 41 -0.28 -15.98 11.88
C GLU A 41 0.67 -14.95 11.28
N ASP A 42 0.81 -14.93 9.94
CA ASP A 42 1.64 -13.95 9.24
C ASP A 42 1.08 -12.53 9.36
N ILE A 43 -0.25 -12.39 9.38
CA ILE A 43 -0.90 -11.10 9.62
C ILE A 43 -0.56 -10.58 11.02
N GLU A 44 -0.64 -11.41 12.06
CA GLU A 44 -0.30 -11.00 13.43
C GLU A 44 1.20 -10.65 13.57
N GLU A 45 2.09 -11.41 12.91
CA GLU A 45 3.52 -11.11 12.89
C GLU A 45 3.79 -9.76 12.21
N VAL A 46 3.15 -9.50 11.06
CA VAL A 46 3.24 -8.20 10.38
C VAL A 46 2.74 -7.06 11.26
N LEU A 47 1.65 -7.25 11.99
CA LEU A 47 1.16 -6.22 12.91
C LEU A 47 2.18 -5.93 14.02
N SER A 48 2.78 -6.96 14.60
CA SER A 48 3.84 -6.80 15.61
C SER A 48 5.03 -6.01 15.06
N ASP A 49 5.48 -6.33 13.83
CA ASP A 49 6.54 -5.61 13.14
C ASP A 49 6.17 -4.15 12.87
N VAL A 50 4.91 -3.87 12.53
CA VAL A 50 4.39 -2.51 12.29
C VAL A 50 4.46 -1.69 13.58
N TRP A 51 4.04 -2.24 14.72
CA TRP A 51 4.10 -1.55 16.01
C TRP A 51 5.55 -1.27 16.42
N LEU A 52 6.42 -2.24 16.27
CA LEU A 52 7.85 -2.08 16.53
C LEU A 52 8.47 -1.02 15.62
N ALA A 53 8.18 -1.06 14.32
CA ALA A 53 8.70 -0.08 13.38
C ALA A 53 8.15 1.34 13.63
N ALA A 54 6.90 1.47 14.06
CA ALA A 54 6.32 2.76 14.45
C ALA A 54 7.06 3.31 15.69
N TRP A 55 7.30 2.48 16.69
CA TRP A 55 8.07 2.83 17.89
C TRP A 55 9.50 3.27 17.56
N GLN A 56 10.16 2.58 16.63
CA GLN A 56 11.53 2.91 16.24
C GLN A 56 11.63 4.21 15.42
N ARG A 57 10.64 4.49 14.58
CA ARG A 57 10.67 5.62 13.64
C ARG A 57 10.17 6.93 14.24
N ILE A 58 9.34 6.88 15.26
CA ILE A 58 8.83 8.04 15.98
C ILE A 58 9.45 8.07 17.39
N PRO A 59 10.28 9.09 17.76
CA PRO A 59 10.97 10.05 16.91
C PRO A 59 12.13 9.43 16.14
N PRO A 60 12.76 10.11 15.17
CA PRO A 60 12.64 11.54 14.85
C PRO A 60 11.50 11.90 13.91
N LEU A 61 10.85 10.91 13.26
CA LEU A 61 9.76 11.17 12.35
C LEU A 61 8.54 11.71 13.11
N VAL A 62 7.86 12.71 12.53
CA VAL A 62 6.57 13.23 13.02
C VAL A 62 5.56 13.11 11.90
N PRO A 63 4.71 12.07 11.88
CA PRO A 63 3.72 11.90 10.82
C PRO A 63 2.59 12.93 10.94
N ASP A 64 2.14 13.48 9.82
CA ASP A 64 0.97 14.37 9.75
C ASP A 64 -0.33 13.61 10.06
N SER A 65 -0.39 12.32 9.77
CA SER A 65 -1.50 11.42 10.05
C SER A 65 -0.98 10.04 10.44
N MET A 66 -1.33 9.59 11.64
CA MET A 66 -1.00 8.24 12.11
C MET A 66 -1.63 7.17 11.22
N LYS A 67 -2.86 7.38 10.78
CA LYS A 67 -3.55 6.45 9.89
C LYS A 67 -2.83 6.27 8.56
N ALA A 68 -2.40 7.37 7.93
CA ALA A 68 -1.66 7.31 6.66
C ALA A 68 -0.28 6.67 6.85
N PHE A 69 0.43 7.04 7.91
CA PHE A 69 1.74 6.47 8.25
C PHE A 69 1.67 4.97 8.50
N LEU A 70 0.74 4.52 9.36
CA LEU A 70 0.57 3.11 9.67
C LEU A 70 0.08 2.31 8.47
N GLY A 71 -0.81 2.89 7.65
CA GLY A 71 -1.28 2.24 6.42
C GLY A 71 -0.13 1.97 5.44
N LYS A 72 0.75 2.95 5.23
CA LYS A 72 1.97 2.77 4.43
C LYS A 72 2.88 1.71 5.04
N LEU A 73 3.16 1.83 6.33
CA LEU A 73 4.07 0.93 7.04
C LEU A 73 3.57 -0.52 6.98
N THR A 74 2.28 -0.74 7.26
CA THR A 74 1.65 -2.06 7.18
C THR A 74 1.77 -2.65 5.79
N ARG A 75 1.50 -1.85 4.75
CA ARG A 75 1.64 -2.29 3.37
C ARG A 75 3.08 -2.70 3.05
N ASP A 76 4.06 -1.87 3.40
CA ASP A 76 5.47 -2.12 3.09
C ASP A 76 5.97 -3.39 3.80
N VAL A 77 5.63 -3.59 5.07
CA VAL A 77 5.95 -4.81 5.84
C VAL A 77 5.26 -6.03 5.24
N SER A 78 3.95 -5.93 4.92
CA SER A 78 3.20 -7.04 4.30
C SER A 78 3.76 -7.45 2.94
N ILE A 79 4.16 -6.50 2.09
CA ILE A 79 4.81 -6.80 0.80
C ILE A 79 6.15 -7.48 1.03
N SER A 80 6.93 -7.02 2.00
CA SER A 80 8.22 -7.63 2.33
C SER A 80 8.05 -9.08 2.78
N ARG A 81 7.10 -9.33 3.68
CA ARG A 81 6.74 -10.69 4.14
C ARG A 81 6.30 -11.57 2.97
N PHE A 82 5.35 -11.08 2.19
CA PHE A 82 4.84 -11.77 1.01
C PHE A 82 5.94 -12.16 0.01
N ARG A 83 6.88 -11.24 -0.28
CA ARG A 83 8.02 -11.52 -1.17
C ARG A 83 8.93 -12.63 -0.60
N LYS A 84 9.16 -12.62 0.72
CA LYS A 84 9.95 -13.65 1.40
C LYS A 84 9.31 -15.02 1.28
N GLU A 85 8.02 -15.14 1.56
CA GLU A 85 7.27 -16.40 1.42
C GLU A 85 7.23 -16.91 -0.02
N ARG A 86 7.12 -16.00 -0.98
CA ARG A 86 7.07 -16.37 -2.40
C ARG A 86 8.41 -16.80 -2.95
N ALA A 87 9.52 -16.31 -2.41
CA ALA A 87 10.84 -16.84 -2.70
C ALA A 87 10.96 -18.31 -2.23
N GLU A 88 10.21 -18.67 -1.18
CA GLU A 88 10.14 -20.03 -0.62
C GLU A 88 9.07 -20.91 -1.29
N LYS A 89 7.97 -20.33 -1.80
CA LYS A 89 6.84 -21.06 -2.44
C LYS A 89 6.47 -20.42 -3.78
N ARG A 90 6.86 -21.02 -4.90
CA ARG A 90 6.33 -20.64 -6.21
C ARG A 90 4.84 -21.00 -6.26
N PHE A 91 3.90 -20.05 -6.09
CA PHE A 91 2.54 -20.04 -6.70
C PHE A 91 1.71 -18.81 -6.34
N GLY A 92 0.71 -18.48 -7.21
CA GLY A 92 -0.02 -17.23 -7.31
C GLY A 92 -0.94 -16.81 -6.14
N GLY A 93 -0.99 -15.52 -5.93
CA GLY A 93 -1.83 -14.80 -4.94
C GLY A 93 -1.83 -13.28 -5.25
N PRO A 94 -2.04 -12.36 -4.29
CA PRO A 94 -2.13 -10.90 -4.47
C PRO A 94 -0.98 -10.22 -5.21
N ALA A 95 0.12 -10.95 -5.47
CA ALA A 95 1.14 -10.60 -6.46
C ALA A 95 0.55 -10.25 -7.83
N ALA A 96 -0.59 -10.82 -8.19
CA ALA A 96 -1.23 -10.49 -9.45
C ALA A 96 -1.51 -8.98 -9.60
N ALA A 97 -1.80 -8.27 -8.51
CA ALA A 97 -2.00 -6.82 -8.57
C ALA A 97 -0.69 -6.07 -8.84
N LEU A 98 0.40 -6.48 -8.20
CA LEU A 98 1.73 -5.89 -8.43
C LEU A 98 2.31 -6.34 -9.77
N ASP A 99 2.09 -7.60 -10.16
CA ASP A 99 2.47 -8.11 -11.48
C ASP A 99 1.69 -7.39 -12.59
N GLU A 100 0.38 -7.12 -12.38
CA GLU A 100 -0.43 -6.30 -13.28
C GLU A 100 0.12 -4.87 -13.49
N LEU A 101 0.74 -4.28 -12.47
CA LEU A 101 1.44 -2.99 -12.59
C LEU A 101 2.83 -3.15 -13.21
N GLY A 102 3.51 -4.26 -12.94
CA GLY A 102 4.81 -4.60 -13.54
C GLY A 102 4.75 -4.62 -15.07
N ASP A 103 3.64 -5.09 -15.63
CA ASP A 103 3.40 -5.05 -17.09
C ASP A 103 3.30 -3.61 -17.65
N CYS A 104 3.03 -2.62 -16.79
CA CYS A 104 2.92 -1.21 -17.17
C CYS A 104 4.19 -0.41 -16.88
N ILE A 105 5.08 -0.93 -16.03
CA ILE A 105 6.32 -0.28 -15.61
C ILE A 105 7.46 -1.13 -16.14
N PRO A 106 8.32 -0.61 -17.02
CA PRO A 106 9.43 -1.37 -17.58
C PRO A 106 10.37 -1.90 -16.48
N SER A 107 10.78 -3.16 -16.61
CA SER A 107 11.64 -3.87 -15.65
C SER A 107 13.12 -3.46 -15.68
N SER A 108 13.49 -2.43 -16.43
CA SER A 108 14.87 -1.95 -16.57
C SER A 108 15.16 -0.78 -15.65
N PHE A 109 15.09 -0.99 -14.34
CA PHE A 109 15.64 -0.04 -13.38
C PHE A 109 17.00 -0.54 -12.89
N SER A 110 18.08 0.19 -13.18
CA SER A 110 19.44 -0.04 -12.68
C SER A 110 19.79 0.95 -11.54
N VAL A 111 20.99 0.91 -10.98
CA VAL A 111 21.38 1.59 -9.72
C VAL A 111 21.45 3.15 -9.80
N GLU A 112 21.27 3.77 -10.93
CA GLU A 112 21.07 5.23 -11.10
C GLU A 112 19.69 5.72 -10.65
N GLU A 113 18.94 4.87 -10.05
CA GLU A 113 17.49 4.69 -9.86
C GLU A 113 16.84 5.53 -8.76
N GLU A 114 17.54 6.12 -7.82
CA GLU A 114 16.87 6.94 -6.78
C GLU A 114 16.29 8.24 -7.34
N ILE A 115 16.94 8.83 -8.33
CA ILE A 115 16.47 10.06 -8.98
C ILE A 115 15.29 9.73 -9.90
N GLU A 116 15.41 8.67 -10.72
CA GLU A 116 14.35 8.21 -11.60
C GLU A 116 13.12 7.69 -10.83
N ALA A 117 13.32 7.00 -9.69
CA ALA A 117 12.22 6.57 -8.82
C ALA A 117 11.43 7.76 -8.25
N GLY A 118 12.12 8.84 -7.91
CA GLY A 118 11.48 10.08 -7.45
C GLY A 118 10.68 10.77 -8.55
N GLU A 119 11.18 10.77 -9.78
CA GLU A 119 10.49 11.35 -10.95
C GLU A 119 9.29 10.51 -11.37
N LEU A 120 9.44 9.17 -11.41
CA LEU A 120 8.33 8.26 -11.66
C LEU A 120 7.22 8.40 -10.59
N SER A 121 7.59 8.56 -9.33
CA SER A 121 6.63 8.80 -8.26
C SER A 121 5.84 10.09 -8.49
N ARG A 122 6.51 11.19 -8.87
CA ARG A 122 5.85 12.46 -9.20
C ARG A 122 4.93 12.34 -10.42
N LEU A 123 5.35 11.56 -11.42
CA LEU A 123 4.53 11.29 -12.60
C LEU A 123 3.26 10.54 -12.21
N ILE A 124 3.37 9.46 -11.44
CA ILE A 124 2.23 8.67 -10.96
C ILE A 124 1.28 9.55 -10.13
N ASP A 125 1.80 10.38 -9.23
CA ASP A 125 1.01 11.32 -8.44
C ASP A 125 0.26 12.32 -9.32
N SER A 126 0.94 12.88 -10.32
CA SER A 126 0.34 13.81 -11.28
C SER A 126 -0.75 13.13 -12.10
N TRP A 127 -0.47 11.93 -12.60
CA TRP A 127 -1.45 11.13 -13.35
C TRP A 127 -2.66 10.77 -12.46
N LEU A 128 -2.46 10.36 -11.21
CA LEU A 128 -3.54 10.07 -10.27
C LEU A 128 -4.43 11.30 -10.02
N ARG A 129 -3.82 12.48 -9.87
CA ARG A 129 -4.59 13.74 -9.68
C ARG A 129 -5.44 14.11 -10.88
N ALA A 130 -5.02 13.72 -12.07
CA ALA A 130 -5.78 13.95 -13.31
C ALA A 130 -6.96 12.98 -13.49
N GLN A 131 -7.01 11.85 -12.75
CA GLN A 131 -8.13 10.91 -12.82
C GLN A 131 -9.34 11.45 -12.07
N LYS A 132 -10.55 10.97 -12.45
CA LYS A 132 -11.77 11.18 -11.66
C LYS A 132 -11.59 10.64 -10.26
N VAL A 133 -12.26 11.26 -9.27
CA VAL A 133 -12.11 10.89 -7.85
C VAL A 133 -12.34 9.39 -7.63
N ASP A 134 -13.41 8.82 -8.20
CA ASP A 134 -13.73 7.40 -8.04
C ASP A 134 -12.65 6.49 -8.66
N GLU A 135 -12.16 6.84 -9.84
CA GLU A 135 -11.12 6.08 -10.53
C GLU A 135 -9.79 6.12 -9.78
N ARG A 136 -9.43 7.28 -9.22
CA ARG A 136 -8.27 7.43 -8.35
C ARG A 136 -8.39 6.58 -7.08
N VAL A 137 -9.55 6.62 -6.42
CA VAL A 137 -9.83 5.80 -5.23
C VAL A 137 -9.75 4.30 -5.56
N LEU A 138 -10.35 3.87 -6.66
CA LEU A 138 -10.28 2.49 -7.14
C LEU A 138 -8.84 2.04 -7.38
N PHE A 139 -8.04 2.87 -8.06
CA PHE A 139 -6.63 2.57 -8.32
C PHE A 139 -5.83 2.41 -7.03
N VAL A 140 -5.98 3.35 -6.07
CA VAL A 140 -5.31 3.29 -4.78
C VAL A 140 -5.76 2.05 -3.98
N ARG A 141 -7.05 1.73 -3.95
CA ARG A 141 -7.57 0.54 -3.27
C ARG A 141 -7.01 -0.75 -3.87
N ARG A 142 -6.93 -0.84 -5.19
CA ARG A 142 -6.40 -2.04 -5.88
C ARG A 142 -4.90 -2.20 -5.67
N TYR A 143 -4.11 -1.15 -5.99
CA TYR A 143 -2.66 -1.27 -6.11
C TYR A 143 -1.89 -0.83 -4.88
N TYR A 144 -2.44 0.06 -4.09
CA TYR A 144 -1.83 0.47 -2.83
C TYR A 144 -2.29 -0.39 -1.65
N PHE A 145 -3.58 -0.68 -1.54
CA PHE A 145 -4.13 -1.48 -0.45
C PHE A 145 -4.33 -2.97 -0.78
N GLY A 146 -4.06 -3.41 -1.99
CA GLY A 146 -4.12 -4.81 -2.41
C GLY A 146 -5.52 -5.41 -2.51
N GLU A 147 -6.58 -4.60 -2.54
CA GLU A 147 -7.95 -5.11 -2.59
C GLU A 147 -8.22 -5.90 -3.88
N SER A 148 -8.93 -7.02 -3.78
CA SER A 148 -9.28 -7.85 -4.93
C SER A 148 -10.30 -7.16 -5.84
N VAL A 149 -10.29 -7.50 -7.14
CA VAL A 149 -11.30 -7.02 -8.10
C VAL A 149 -12.70 -7.37 -7.63
N LYS A 150 -12.89 -8.55 -7.03
CA LYS A 150 -14.16 -9.01 -6.44
C LYS A 150 -14.62 -8.11 -5.30
N ALA A 151 -13.72 -7.76 -4.36
CA ALA A 151 -14.04 -6.87 -3.24
C ALA A 151 -14.40 -5.47 -3.72
N LEU A 152 -13.66 -4.93 -4.70
CA LEU A 152 -13.95 -3.63 -5.31
C LEU A 152 -15.30 -3.65 -6.04
N ALA A 153 -15.59 -4.68 -6.82
CA ALA A 153 -16.87 -4.84 -7.53
C ALA A 153 -18.05 -4.86 -6.56
N ALA A 154 -17.95 -5.61 -5.46
CA ALA A 154 -18.96 -5.65 -4.42
C ALA A 154 -19.14 -4.27 -3.74
N ALA A 155 -18.05 -3.58 -3.42
CA ALA A 155 -18.10 -2.26 -2.77
C ALA A 155 -18.73 -1.16 -3.65
N TYR A 156 -18.62 -1.30 -4.98
CA TYR A 156 -19.17 -0.35 -5.96
C TYR A 156 -20.47 -0.81 -6.62
N GLY A 157 -21.05 -1.93 -6.17
CA GLY A 157 -22.32 -2.44 -6.66
C GLY A 157 -22.28 -2.80 -8.15
N CYS A 158 -21.16 -3.29 -8.68
CA CYS A 158 -21.02 -3.68 -10.09
C CYS A 158 -20.48 -5.10 -10.25
N GLY A 159 -20.58 -5.66 -11.46
CA GLY A 159 -20.03 -6.98 -11.77
C GLY A 159 -18.50 -6.96 -11.85
N GLU A 160 -17.88 -8.10 -11.51
CA GLU A 160 -16.41 -8.26 -11.53
C GLU A 160 -15.80 -7.98 -12.92
N ALA A 161 -16.48 -8.42 -14.00
CA ALA A 161 -16.03 -8.15 -15.37
C ALA A 161 -15.97 -6.65 -15.68
N ARG A 162 -16.96 -5.88 -15.23
CA ARG A 162 -16.98 -4.42 -15.38
C ARG A 162 -15.86 -3.78 -14.57
N MET A 163 -15.64 -4.22 -13.33
CA MET A 163 -14.55 -3.72 -12.50
C MET A 163 -13.19 -4.03 -13.12
N ALA A 164 -12.98 -5.25 -13.62
CA ALA A 164 -11.75 -5.63 -14.32
C ALA A 164 -11.47 -4.75 -15.56
N GLN A 165 -12.51 -4.40 -16.32
CA GLN A 165 -12.38 -3.48 -17.47
C GLN A 165 -11.99 -2.06 -17.03
N ILE A 166 -12.53 -1.56 -15.92
CA ILE A 166 -12.14 -0.25 -15.36
C ILE A 166 -10.65 -0.28 -14.98
N MET A 167 -10.21 -1.33 -14.26
CA MET A 167 -8.81 -1.49 -13.88
C MET A 167 -7.89 -1.58 -15.10
N LEU A 168 -8.25 -2.34 -16.11
CA LEU A 168 -7.48 -2.44 -17.36
C LEU A 168 -7.35 -1.08 -18.07
N ARG A 169 -8.42 -0.30 -18.13
CA ARG A 169 -8.39 1.04 -18.72
C ARG A 169 -7.46 1.97 -17.95
N LEU A 170 -7.51 1.93 -16.61
CA LEU A 170 -6.62 2.75 -15.76
C LEU A 170 -5.17 2.37 -15.95
N ARG A 171 -4.83 1.07 -15.98
CA ARG A 171 -3.47 0.61 -16.28
C ARG A 171 -2.97 1.10 -17.64
N ARG A 172 -3.78 0.94 -18.68
CA ARG A 172 -3.42 1.41 -20.03
C ARG A 172 -3.22 2.93 -20.10
N SER A 173 -4.00 3.68 -19.32
CA SER A 173 -3.84 5.14 -19.22
C SER A 173 -2.52 5.50 -18.50
N LEU A 174 -2.17 4.77 -17.46
CA LEU A 174 -0.89 4.95 -16.75
C LEU A 174 0.29 4.58 -17.65
N ALA A 175 0.24 3.44 -18.33
CA ALA A 175 1.29 3.00 -19.26
C ALA A 175 1.59 4.08 -20.32
N LYS A 176 0.55 4.64 -20.95
CA LYS A 176 0.71 5.75 -21.91
C LYS A 176 1.33 7.01 -21.30
N ALA A 177 1.03 7.32 -20.04
CA ALA A 177 1.62 8.46 -19.35
C ALA A 177 3.12 8.23 -19.08
N ILE A 178 3.51 6.99 -18.74
CA ILE A 178 4.89 6.59 -18.54
C ILE A 178 5.67 6.58 -19.86
N GLU A 179 5.10 6.03 -20.93
CA GLU A 179 5.71 6.07 -22.29
C GLU A 179 6.02 7.50 -22.72
N LYS A 180 5.02 8.40 -22.61
CA LYS A 180 5.18 9.81 -22.98
C LYS A 180 6.21 10.56 -22.12
N TRP A 181 6.47 10.12 -20.91
CA TRP A 181 7.47 10.73 -20.04
C TRP A 181 8.90 10.29 -20.41
N ARG A 182 9.04 9.10 -21.01
CA ARG A 182 10.34 8.54 -21.42
C ARG A 182 10.82 9.04 -22.79
N ASP A 183 9.90 9.51 -23.66
CA ASP A 183 10.20 10.13 -24.96
C ASP A 183 10.67 11.60 -24.79
#